data_dd32cb8a108e8c9480a36937dbc88447
#
_entry.id   dd32cb8a108e8c9480a36937dbc88447
#
_cell.length_a   1.000
_cell.length_b   1.000
_cell.length_c   1.000
_cell.angle_alpha   90.00
_cell.angle_beta   90.00
_cell.angle_gamma   90.00
#
_symmetry.space_group_name_H-M   'P 1'
#
loop_
_entity.id
_entity.type
_entity.pdbx_description
1 polymer ?
#
loop_
_entity_poly.entity_id
_entity_poly.type
_entity_poly.pdbx_seq_one_letter_code
_entity_poly.pdbx_strand_id
1 'polypeptide(L)'
;VISKEERVLNQTGIRTLRRRPTFTTPNVQPPMLSRELPPASHPVSEDAPAAPRAENKALDRQHCYVCKGHFTELHHFYDQLCPSCAELNYQKRSELTDLSGRVALLTGGRVKIGYQAGIKLLRCGAELIVTTRFPRDAAARYAGEEDFAEWGHRLQIYGLDLRHTPSVEAFCAELLRTRDRLDIIISNACQTVRRPPDFYAHMMADEAAALDAFPEDVQKLLGAYEGLRGIELLPSGKAPVASLGPVGPDVPGLTHAAQLSQLPLLAEEQEAKQALFPVGRLDQDLQQIDLRETNSWRMLLADVPTVELLEVQLVNAVAPFVLNARLKTLMLRTENRDKHIVNVSAVEGQFYRNSKTTRHPHTNMAKAALNMMTRTSATDYYQDGIHMNAVDTGWVTDEDPE
;
A
#
# COMPACT_ATOMS: atom_id res chain seq x y z
N VAL A 1 -29.22 -0.62 16.04
CA VAL A 1 -29.65 0.78 16.25
C VAL A 1 -28.39 1.62 16.35
N ILE A 2 -28.14 2.47 15.34
CA ILE A 2 -26.98 3.37 15.30
C ILE A 2 -27.09 4.33 16.49
N SER A 3 -26.04 4.44 17.31
CA SER A 3 -25.99 5.36 18.44
C SER A 3 -26.11 6.83 17.98
N LYS A 4 -26.52 7.73 18.90
CA LYS A 4 -26.59 9.16 18.58
C LYS A 4 -25.19 9.70 18.22
N GLU A 5 -24.15 9.20 18.89
CA GLU A 5 -22.75 9.53 18.62
C GLU A 5 -22.34 9.10 17.21
N GLU A 6 -22.60 7.86 16.81
CA GLU A 6 -22.30 7.37 15.46
C GLU A 6 -23.00 8.17 14.36
N ARG A 7 -24.23 8.68 14.61
CA ARG A 7 -24.90 9.55 13.64
C ARG A 7 -24.14 10.84 13.41
N VAL A 8 -23.60 11.44 14.47
CA VAL A 8 -22.80 12.67 14.37
C VAL A 8 -21.48 12.41 13.64
N LEU A 9 -20.75 11.37 14.04
CA LEU A 9 -19.49 11.00 13.41
C LEU A 9 -19.65 10.59 11.93
N ASN A 10 -20.77 9.94 11.58
CA ASN A 10 -21.08 9.53 10.22
C ASN A 10 -21.35 10.69 9.24
N GLN A 11 -21.51 11.92 9.74
CA GLN A 11 -21.66 13.11 8.89
C GLN A 11 -20.31 13.65 8.40
N THR A 12 -19.18 13.17 8.92
CA THR A 12 -17.85 13.60 8.47
C THR A 12 -17.54 13.11 7.06
N GLY A 13 -16.80 13.93 6.30
CA GLY A 13 -16.45 13.61 4.91
C GLY A 13 -15.66 12.32 4.77
N ILE A 14 -14.75 12.02 5.72
CA ILE A 14 -13.94 10.79 5.69
C ILE A 14 -14.81 9.54 5.81
N ARG A 15 -15.81 9.51 6.69
CA ARG A 15 -16.72 8.37 6.81
C ARG A 15 -17.64 8.24 5.61
N THR A 16 -18.03 9.35 5.00
CA THR A 16 -18.78 9.34 3.75
C THR A 16 -17.96 8.77 2.60
N LEU A 17 -16.68 9.13 2.50
CA LEU A 17 -15.76 8.59 1.50
C LEU A 17 -15.51 7.09 1.68
N ARG A 18 -15.32 6.62 2.91
CA ARG A 18 -15.14 5.18 3.20
C ARG A 18 -16.30 4.28 2.76
N ARG A 19 -17.48 4.86 2.55
CA ARG A 19 -18.65 4.12 2.04
C ARG A 19 -18.76 4.08 0.53
N ARG A 20 -17.89 4.81 -0.20
CA ARG A 20 -17.88 4.83 -1.66
C ARG A 20 -16.87 3.82 -2.18
N PRO A 21 -17.14 3.16 -3.31
CA PRO A 21 -16.13 2.36 -4.00
C PRO A 21 -14.88 3.18 -4.28
N THR A 22 -13.70 2.61 -4.14
CA THR A 22 -12.39 3.30 -4.21
C THR A 22 -12.15 4.00 -5.54
N PHE A 23 -12.74 3.48 -6.62
CA PHE A 23 -12.60 4.03 -7.99
C PHE A 23 -13.51 5.20 -8.29
N THR A 24 -14.27 5.70 -7.35
CA THR A 24 -15.16 6.84 -7.52
C THR A 24 -14.84 7.95 -6.54
N THR A 25 -13.57 8.31 -6.36
CA THR A 25 -13.16 9.40 -5.47
C THR A 25 -12.60 10.62 -6.22
N PRO A 26 -13.37 11.27 -7.11
CA PRO A 26 -12.92 12.49 -7.80
C PRO A 26 -12.57 13.60 -6.81
N ASN A 27 -13.21 13.64 -5.64
CA ASN A 27 -12.98 14.65 -4.60
C ASN A 27 -11.66 14.47 -3.82
N VAL A 28 -10.90 13.42 -4.10
CA VAL A 28 -9.59 13.14 -3.48
C VAL A 28 -8.46 13.44 -4.46
N GLN A 29 -8.78 13.72 -5.71
CA GLN A 29 -7.79 14.09 -6.72
C GLN A 29 -7.17 15.44 -6.34
N PRO A 30 -5.86 15.53 -6.21
CA PRO A 30 -5.21 16.82 -6.08
C PRO A 30 -5.43 17.63 -7.36
N PRO A 31 -5.52 18.96 -7.28
CA PRO A 31 -5.58 19.80 -8.47
C PRO A 31 -4.36 19.55 -9.34
N MET A 32 -4.53 19.51 -10.66
CA MET A 32 -3.42 19.35 -11.59
C MET A 32 -2.43 20.50 -11.40
N LEU A 33 -1.15 20.16 -11.30
CA LEU A 33 -0.07 21.12 -11.44
C LEU A 33 -0.19 21.77 -12.81
N SER A 34 -0.22 23.09 -12.88
CA SER A 34 -0.08 23.90 -14.12
C SER A 34 -1.32 24.31 -14.92
N ARG A 35 -2.53 24.14 -14.45
CA ARG A 35 -3.57 24.99 -14.98
C ARG A 35 -3.80 26.14 -14.02
N GLU A 36 -3.53 27.37 -14.49
CA GLU A 36 -3.98 28.58 -13.83
C GLU A 36 -5.44 28.38 -13.46
N LEU A 37 -5.71 28.42 -12.16
CA LEU A 37 -7.07 28.45 -11.67
C LEU A 37 -7.80 29.54 -12.44
N PRO A 38 -8.89 29.27 -13.15
CA PRO A 38 -9.70 30.35 -13.65
C PRO A 38 -10.02 31.26 -12.46
N PRO A 39 -9.96 32.58 -12.61
CA PRO A 39 -10.25 33.49 -11.51
C PRO A 39 -11.59 33.08 -10.93
N ALA A 40 -11.67 33.00 -9.62
CA ALA A 40 -12.88 32.65 -8.89
C ALA A 40 -13.97 33.68 -9.19
N SER A 41 -14.69 33.45 -10.29
CA SER A 41 -15.82 34.26 -10.75
C SER A 41 -17.07 33.42 -10.77
N HIS A 42 -17.48 32.97 -9.59
CA HIS A 42 -18.89 32.81 -9.33
C HIS A 42 -19.18 33.61 -8.03
N PRO A 43 -19.94 34.68 -8.12
CA PRO A 43 -20.50 35.28 -6.92
C PRO A 43 -21.35 34.16 -6.29
N VAL A 44 -20.99 33.77 -5.09
CA VAL A 44 -21.88 32.99 -4.23
C VAL A 44 -23.13 33.88 -4.11
N SER A 45 -24.23 33.45 -4.70
CA SER A 45 -25.52 34.09 -4.50
C SER A 45 -25.81 34.04 -3.00
N GLU A 46 -25.88 35.20 -2.35
CA GLU A 46 -26.16 35.37 -0.92
C GLU A 46 -27.58 34.90 -0.52
N ASP A 47 -28.35 34.34 -1.46
CA ASP A 47 -29.76 33.95 -1.25
C ASP A 47 -30.03 32.44 -1.26
N ALA A 48 -29.03 31.59 -1.09
CA ALA A 48 -29.30 30.18 -0.77
C ALA A 48 -29.60 30.12 0.75
N PRO A 49 -30.80 29.61 1.18
CA PRO A 49 -31.06 29.42 2.60
C PRO A 49 -29.95 28.52 3.17
N ALA A 50 -29.21 29.06 4.15
CA ALA A 50 -28.17 28.35 4.84
C ALA A 50 -28.77 27.02 5.34
N ALA A 51 -28.33 25.89 4.77
CA ALA A 51 -28.68 24.59 5.30
C ALA A 51 -28.35 24.62 6.81
N PRO A 52 -29.20 24.09 7.69
CA PRO A 52 -28.98 24.15 9.12
C PRO A 52 -27.56 23.61 9.37
N ARG A 53 -26.70 24.45 9.95
CA ARG A 53 -25.36 24.01 10.39
C ARG A 53 -25.59 22.86 11.34
N ALA A 54 -25.42 21.63 10.86
CA ALA A 54 -25.37 20.47 11.72
C ALA A 54 -24.39 20.81 12.84
N GLU A 55 -24.76 20.55 14.09
CA GLU A 55 -23.86 20.70 15.21
C GLU A 55 -22.63 19.84 14.94
N ASN A 56 -21.54 20.43 14.45
CA ASN A 56 -20.26 19.75 14.19
C ASN A 56 -19.55 19.44 15.51
N LYS A 57 -20.30 18.92 16.50
CA LYS A 57 -19.78 18.55 17.82
C LYS A 57 -20.09 17.12 18.12
N ALA A 58 -19.05 16.39 18.47
CA ALA A 58 -19.18 15.06 19.08
C ALA A 58 -19.86 15.19 20.44
N LEU A 59 -20.67 14.23 20.82
CA LEU A 59 -21.35 14.19 22.12
C LEU A 59 -20.35 13.94 23.25
N ASP A 60 -19.42 13.01 23.00
CA ASP A 60 -18.35 12.67 23.92
C ASP A 60 -17.03 13.30 23.46
N ARG A 61 -16.16 13.53 24.45
CA ARG A 61 -14.82 14.07 24.24
C ARG A 61 -13.97 13.09 23.44
N GLN A 62 -13.59 13.47 22.22
CA GLN A 62 -12.76 12.68 21.32
C GLN A 62 -11.27 12.89 21.61
N HIS A 63 -10.44 11.96 21.17
CA HIS A 63 -8.99 12.01 21.33
C HIS A 63 -8.33 12.13 19.94
N CYS A 64 -7.57 13.20 19.70
CA CYS A 64 -6.93 13.42 18.42
C CYS A 64 -5.84 12.36 18.15
N TYR A 65 -5.94 11.69 17.01
CA TYR A 65 -4.95 10.69 16.63
C TYR A 65 -3.53 11.26 16.48
N VAL A 66 -3.38 12.48 15.97
CA VAL A 66 -2.08 13.12 15.71
C VAL A 66 -1.47 13.73 16.98
N CYS A 67 -2.09 14.75 17.57
CA CYS A 67 -1.51 15.49 18.70
C CYS A 67 -1.86 14.90 20.07
N LYS A 68 -2.70 13.88 20.12
CA LYS A 68 -3.20 13.24 21.37
C LYS A 68 -4.01 14.16 22.29
N GLY A 69 -4.32 15.37 21.85
CA GLY A 69 -5.20 16.29 22.57
C GLY A 69 -6.67 15.89 22.50
N HIS A 70 -7.46 16.32 23.47
CA HIS A 70 -8.90 16.07 23.46
C HIS A 70 -9.63 17.18 22.69
N PHE A 71 -10.71 16.81 21.99
CA PHE A 71 -11.55 17.75 21.25
C PHE A 71 -13.01 17.27 21.23
N THR A 72 -13.92 18.19 20.93
CA THR A 72 -15.35 17.91 20.70
C THR A 72 -15.80 18.47 19.35
N GLU A 73 -15.14 19.53 18.85
CA GLU A 73 -15.44 20.08 17.53
C GLU A 73 -14.93 19.17 16.44
N LEU A 74 -15.82 18.75 15.51
CA LEU A 74 -15.48 17.90 14.40
C LEU A 74 -15.14 18.72 13.16
N HIS A 75 -14.08 18.35 12.48
CA HIS A 75 -13.78 18.86 11.15
C HIS A 75 -14.79 18.30 10.13
N HIS A 76 -15.12 19.07 9.09
CA HIS A 76 -16.08 18.64 8.07
C HIS A 76 -15.69 17.34 7.35
N PHE A 77 -14.40 17.03 7.30
CA PHE A 77 -13.85 15.87 6.63
C PHE A 77 -13.38 14.77 7.59
N TYR A 78 -12.61 15.13 8.63
CA TYR A 78 -12.02 14.18 9.57
C TYR A 78 -12.83 14.06 10.85
N ASP A 79 -13.02 12.84 11.34
CA ASP A 79 -13.71 12.49 12.58
C ASP A 79 -12.77 12.19 13.77
N GLN A 80 -11.50 11.85 13.52
CA GLN A 80 -10.54 11.44 14.55
C GLN A 80 -9.40 12.45 14.76
N LEU A 81 -9.50 13.61 14.17
CA LEU A 81 -8.51 14.67 14.31
C LEU A 81 -9.15 15.92 14.91
N CYS A 82 -8.43 16.59 15.84
CA CYS A 82 -8.86 17.91 16.29
C CYS A 82 -8.84 18.92 15.13
N PRO A 83 -9.58 20.03 15.19
CA PRO A 83 -9.72 20.95 14.06
C PRO A 83 -8.41 21.40 13.43
N SER A 84 -7.40 21.75 14.25
CA SER A 84 -6.09 22.22 13.74
C SER A 84 -5.30 21.11 13.04
N CYS A 85 -5.27 19.89 13.59
CA CYS A 85 -4.62 18.76 12.94
C CYS A 85 -5.38 18.32 11.69
N ALA A 86 -6.72 18.39 11.73
CA ALA A 86 -7.58 18.06 10.61
C ALA A 86 -7.36 19.01 9.44
N GLU A 87 -7.35 20.32 9.68
CA GLU A 87 -7.11 21.33 8.65
C GLU A 87 -5.75 21.15 7.97
N LEU A 88 -4.67 20.97 8.76
CA LEU A 88 -3.34 20.71 8.22
C LEU A 88 -3.33 19.46 7.33
N ASN A 89 -3.92 18.37 7.80
CA ASN A 89 -3.97 17.13 7.01
C ASN A 89 -4.85 17.28 5.76
N TYR A 90 -5.92 18.08 5.85
CA TYR A 90 -6.81 18.32 4.72
C TYR A 90 -6.10 19.10 3.60
N GLN A 91 -5.35 20.15 3.96
CA GLN A 91 -4.51 20.90 3.02
C GLN A 91 -3.46 19.98 2.36
N LYS A 92 -2.80 19.10 3.14
CA LYS A 92 -1.80 18.16 2.62
C LYS A 92 -2.36 17.12 1.64
N ARG A 93 -3.66 16.85 1.64
CA ARG A 93 -4.29 15.93 0.68
C ARG A 93 -4.18 16.43 -0.77
N SER A 94 -4.35 17.72 -0.98
CA SER A 94 -4.32 18.34 -2.30
C SER A 94 -2.95 18.93 -2.68
N GLU A 95 -2.01 18.97 -1.75
CA GLU A 95 -0.68 19.49 -2.01
C GLU A 95 0.10 18.57 -2.95
N LEU A 96 0.67 19.15 -4.00
CA LEU A 96 1.56 18.49 -4.94
C LEU A 96 2.92 19.17 -4.94
N THR A 97 3.92 18.46 -5.42
CA THR A 97 5.26 18.98 -5.69
C THR A 97 5.71 18.51 -7.07
N ASP A 98 6.65 19.20 -7.69
CA ASP A 98 7.22 18.76 -8.95
C ASP A 98 8.28 17.66 -8.72
N LEU A 99 7.97 16.47 -9.19
CA LEU A 99 8.86 15.30 -9.19
C LEU A 99 9.28 14.90 -10.61
N SER A 100 9.16 15.79 -11.59
CA SER A 100 9.57 15.53 -12.96
C SER A 100 11.03 15.08 -13.04
N GLY A 101 11.29 13.99 -13.76
CA GLY A 101 12.61 13.39 -13.88
C GLY A 101 13.10 12.68 -12.59
N ARG A 102 12.26 12.48 -11.57
CA ARG A 102 12.56 11.64 -10.41
C ARG A 102 11.99 10.24 -10.62
N VAL A 103 12.70 9.24 -10.13
CA VAL A 103 12.26 7.83 -10.17
C VAL A 103 11.91 7.36 -8.76
N ALA A 104 10.71 6.81 -8.61
CA ALA A 104 10.20 6.28 -7.36
C ALA A 104 9.93 4.77 -7.45
N LEU A 105 10.30 4.03 -6.41
CA LEU A 105 9.90 2.64 -6.17
C LEU A 105 8.87 2.59 -5.05
N LEU A 106 7.73 1.97 -5.32
CA LEU A 106 6.66 1.80 -4.34
C LEU A 106 6.28 0.32 -4.23
N THR A 107 6.42 -0.26 -3.05
CA THR A 107 5.96 -1.63 -2.79
C THR A 107 4.51 -1.66 -2.34
N GLY A 108 3.74 -2.64 -2.84
CA GLY A 108 2.33 -2.81 -2.47
C GLY A 108 1.42 -1.71 -3.02
N GLY A 109 1.63 -1.29 -4.29
CA GLY A 109 0.88 -0.20 -4.91
C GLY A 109 -0.45 -0.58 -5.55
N ARG A 110 -1.01 -1.78 -5.28
CA ARG A 110 -2.25 -2.24 -5.95
C ARG A 110 -3.53 -1.64 -5.36
N VAL A 111 -3.59 -1.46 -4.07
CA VAL A 111 -4.80 -1.03 -3.33
C VAL A 111 -4.45 -0.13 -2.15
N LYS A 112 -5.45 0.50 -1.58
CA LYS A 112 -5.39 1.27 -0.31
C LYS A 112 -4.31 2.36 -0.35
N ILE A 113 -3.53 2.48 0.72
CA ILE A 113 -2.49 3.53 0.89
C ILE A 113 -1.49 3.54 -0.27
N GLY A 114 -0.99 2.35 -0.66
CA GLY A 114 0.00 2.25 -1.74
C GLY A 114 -0.54 2.73 -3.08
N TYR A 115 -1.79 2.37 -3.41
CA TYR A 115 -2.42 2.83 -4.64
C TYR A 115 -2.56 4.36 -4.68
N GLN A 116 -3.09 4.95 -3.62
CA GLN A 116 -3.27 6.41 -3.52
C GLN A 116 -1.93 7.17 -3.54
N ALA A 117 -0.90 6.62 -2.88
CA ALA A 117 0.45 7.18 -2.92
C ALA A 117 1.04 7.10 -4.35
N GLY A 118 0.82 5.99 -5.05
CA GLY A 118 1.25 5.78 -6.43
C GLY A 118 0.64 6.80 -7.39
N ILE A 119 -0.69 6.97 -7.33
CA ILE A 119 -1.40 7.99 -8.13
C ILE A 119 -0.85 9.39 -7.82
N LYS A 120 -0.64 9.73 -6.55
CA LYS A 120 -0.11 11.04 -6.18
C LYS A 120 1.30 11.28 -6.71
N LEU A 121 2.19 10.29 -6.66
CA LEU A 121 3.54 10.37 -7.23
C LEU A 121 3.50 10.61 -8.76
N LEU A 122 2.64 9.87 -9.46
CA LEU A 122 2.45 10.01 -10.92
C LEU A 122 1.92 11.41 -11.28
N ARG A 123 0.94 11.91 -10.55
CA ARG A 123 0.41 13.28 -10.71
C ARG A 123 1.42 14.36 -10.37
N CYS A 124 2.38 14.07 -9.48
CA CYS A 124 3.53 14.94 -9.22
C CYS A 124 4.61 14.90 -10.31
N GLY A 125 4.49 14.07 -11.33
CA GLY A 125 5.45 14.00 -12.44
C GLY A 125 6.51 12.90 -12.32
N ALA A 126 6.53 12.10 -11.25
CA ALA A 126 7.51 11.04 -11.08
C ALA A 126 7.36 9.91 -12.11
N GLU A 127 8.48 9.27 -12.47
CA GLU A 127 8.48 7.92 -13.00
C GLU A 127 8.28 6.94 -11.84
N LEU A 128 7.33 6.02 -11.97
CA LEU A 128 6.94 5.14 -10.87
C LEU A 128 7.13 3.67 -11.22
N ILE A 129 7.82 2.96 -10.35
CA ILE A 129 7.93 1.50 -10.34
C ILE A 129 7.08 0.98 -9.19
N VAL A 130 6.04 0.22 -9.50
CA VAL A 130 5.16 -0.43 -8.52
C VAL A 130 5.46 -1.91 -8.43
N THR A 131 5.53 -2.45 -7.22
CA THR A 131 5.55 -3.90 -7.02
C THR A 131 4.29 -4.38 -6.31
N THR A 132 3.80 -5.54 -6.72
CA THR A 132 2.63 -6.21 -6.13
C THR A 132 2.67 -7.70 -6.40
N ARG A 133 1.93 -8.50 -5.62
CA ARG A 133 1.73 -9.92 -5.93
C ARG A 133 0.80 -10.14 -7.13
N PHE A 134 -0.09 -9.19 -7.41
CA PHE A 134 -1.11 -9.27 -8.44
C PHE A 134 -0.92 -8.13 -9.46
N PRO A 135 0.03 -8.28 -10.39
CA PRO A 135 0.42 -7.21 -11.31
C PRO A 135 -0.64 -6.90 -12.36
N ARG A 136 -1.42 -7.89 -12.82
CA ARG A 136 -2.45 -7.66 -13.86
C ARG A 136 -3.65 -6.91 -13.29
N ASP A 137 -4.13 -7.30 -12.10
CA ASP A 137 -5.17 -6.55 -11.40
C ASP A 137 -4.72 -5.11 -11.11
N ALA A 138 -3.47 -4.93 -10.66
CA ALA A 138 -2.93 -3.59 -10.46
C ALA A 138 -2.91 -2.77 -11.75
N ALA A 139 -2.41 -3.34 -12.85
CA ALA A 139 -2.33 -2.65 -14.14
C ALA A 139 -3.72 -2.24 -14.65
N ALA A 140 -4.72 -3.12 -14.53
CA ALA A 140 -6.10 -2.81 -14.90
C ALA A 140 -6.67 -1.65 -14.05
N ARG A 141 -6.36 -1.60 -12.75
CA ARG A 141 -6.78 -0.52 -11.84
C ARG A 141 -6.20 0.83 -12.24
N TYR A 142 -4.88 0.89 -12.46
CA TYR A 142 -4.22 2.12 -12.88
C TYR A 142 -4.69 2.59 -14.26
N ALA A 143 -4.85 1.66 -15.21
CA ALA A 143 -5.36 1.99 -16.57
C ALA A 143 -6.82 2.48 -16.56
N GLY A 144 -7.59 2.17 -15.53
CA GLY A 144 -8.96 2.62 -15.33
C GLY A 144 -9.10 4.04 -14.75
N GLU A 145 -8.00 4.72 -14.39
CA GLU A 145 -8.06 6.09 -13.89
C GLU A 145 -8.38 7.10 -15.01
N GLU A 146 -9.20 8.08 -14.71
CA GLU A 146 -9.66 9.08 -15.70
C GLU A 146 -8.51 9.86 -16.33
N ASP A 147 -7.45 10.14 -15.57
CA ASP A 147 -6.26 10.88 -16.01
C ASP A 147 -5.08 9.98 -16.42
N PHE A 148 -5.33 8.68 -16.63
CA PHE A 148 -4.29 7.71 -17.01
C PHE A 148 -3.47 8.15 -18.22
N ALA A 149 -4.09 8.72 -19.23
CA ALA A 149 -3.42 9.19 -20.45
C ALA A 149 -2.31 10.23 -20.18
N GLU A 150 -2.38 10.97 -19.08
CA GLU A 150 -1.41 12.02 -18.73
C GLU A 150 -0.12 11.44 -18.14
N TRP A 151 -0.20 10.29 -17.46
CA TRP A 151 0.93 9.74 -16.68
C TRP A 151 1.20 8.24 -16.88
N GLY A 152 0.32 7.50 -17.55
CA GLY A 152 0.46 6.04 -17.73
C GLY A 152 1.80 5.63 -18.36
N HIS A 153 2.37 6.46 -19.24
CA HIS A 153 3.67 6.25 -19.86
C HIS A 153 4.85 6.28 -18.88
N ARG A 154 4.66 6.79 -17.64
CA ARG A 154 5.67 6.86 -16.58
C ARG A 154 5.52 5.77 -15.53
N LEU A 155 4.58 4.83 -15.69
CA LEU A 155 4.32 3.76 -14.75
C LEU A 155 4.84 2.42 -15.27
N GLN A 156 5.48 1.65 -14.41
CA GLN A 156 5.83 0.24 -14.63
C GLN A 156 5.41 -0.60 -13.44
N ILE A 157 4.85 -1.77 -13.69
CA ILE A 157 4.33 -2.67 -12.66
C ILE A 157 5.05 -4.02 -12.74
N TYR A 158 5.56 -4.46 -11.60
CA TYR A 158 6.26 -5.74 -11.44
C TYR A 158 5.50 -6.67 -10.49
N GLY A 159 5.37 -7.91 -10.88
CA GLY A 159 4.94 -8.98 -9.99
C GLY A 159 6.07 -9.37 -9.03
N LEU A 160 5.86 -9.14 -7.74
CA LEU A 160 6.85 -9.46 -6.71
C LEU A 160 6.17 -9.90 -5.42
N ASP A 161 6.44 -11.13 -5.01
CA ASP A 161 6.07 -11.60 -3.68
C ASP A 161 7.23 -11.38 -2.70
N LEU A 162 7.05 -10.48 -1.76
CA LEU A 162 8.09 -10.11 -0.79
C LEU A 162 8.41 -11.21 0.22
N ARG A 163 7.63 -12.30 0.26
CA ARG A 163 7.96 -13.51 1.02
C ARG A 163 9.09 -14.32 0.37
N HIS A 164 9.28 -14.15 -0.94
CA HIS A 164 10.30 -14.85 -1.69
C HIS A 164 11.56 -14.00 -1.85
N THR A 165 12.45 -14.05 -0.87
CA THR A 165 13.69 -13.26 -0.84
C THR A 165 14.55 -13.39 -2.10
N PRO A 166 14.70 -14.58 -2.77
CA PRO A 166 15.44 -14.64 -4.03
C PRO A 166 14.86 -13.76 -5.13
N SER A 167 13.52 -13.65 -5.25
CA SER A 167 12.89 -12.71 -6.20
C SER A 167 13.14 -11.25 -5.82
N VAL A 168 13.20 -10.93 -4.53
CA VAL A 168 13.53 -9.56 -4.09
C VAL A 168 14.95 -9.18 -4.47
N GLU A 169 15.92 -10.09 -4.27
CA GLU A 169 17.32 -9.90 -4.69
C GLU A 169 17.45 -9.79 -6.21
N ALA A 170 16.78 -10.67 -6.98
CA ALA A 170 16.77 -10.63 -8.44
C ALA A 170 16.14 -9.32 -8.97
N PHE A 171 15.08 -8.84 -8.35
CA PHE A 171 14.47 -7.56 -8.69
C PHE A 171 15.42 -6.37 -8.43
N CYS A 172 16.14 -6.38 -7.30
CA CYS A 172 17.16 -5.36 -7.03
C CYS A 172 18.28 -5.40 -8.08
N ALA A 173 18.78 -6.58 -8.43
CA ALA A 173 19.81 -6.75 -9.45
C ALA A 173 19.35 -6.22 -10.81
N GLU A 174 18.09 -6.49 -11.19
CA GLU A 174 17.52 -5.98 -12.43
C GLU A 174 17.42 -4.46 -12.44
N LEU A 175 16.96 -3.83 -11.36
CA LEU A 175 16.94 -2.37 -11.28
C LEU A 175 18.35 -1.76 -11.36
N LEU A 176 19.33 -2.38 -10.71
CA LEU A 176 20.74 -1.98 -10.80
C LEU A 176 21.29 -2.09 -12.22
N ARG A 177 20.84 -3.07 -13.00
CA ARG A 177 21.28 -3.30 -14.37
C ARG A 177 20.63 -2.34 -15.36
N THR A 178 19.35 -2.00 -15.16
CA THR A 178 18.50 -1.33 -16.16
C THR A 178 18.19 0.13 -15.87
N ARG A 179 18.51 0.63 -14.66
CA ARG A 179 18.16 1.99 -14.26
C ARG A 179 19.41 2.80 -13.93
N ASP A 180 19.38 4.06 -14.33
CA ASP A 180 20.47 5.00 -14.07
C ASP A 180 20.25 5.83 -12.81
N ARG A 181 19.02 5.82 -12.26
CA ARG A 181 18.69 6.57 -11.05
C ARG A 181 17.56 5.94 -10.26
N LEU A 182 17.55 6.25 -8.97
CA LEU A 182 16.42 6.03 -8.07
C LEU A 182 16.47 7.13 -7.00
N ASP A 183 15.37 7.86 -6.83
CA ASP A 183 15.31 8.99 -5.91
C ASP A 183 14.47 8.68 -4.67
N ILE A 184 13.43 7.85 -4.82
CA ILE A 184 12.46 7.60 -3.76
C ILE A 184 12.21 6.10 -3.64
N ILE A 185 12.25 5.57 -2.42
CA ILE A 185 11.79 4.22 -2.07
C ILE A 185 10.67 4.35 -1.04
N ILE A 186 9.51 3.78 -1.32
CA ILE A 186 8.40 3.71 -0.38
C ILE A 186 8.11 2.23 -0.08
N SER A 187 8.58 1.77 1.08
CA SER A 187 8.31 0.43 1.60
C SER A 187 6.93 0.41 2.27
N ASN A 188 5.88 0.32 1.43
CA ASN A 188 4.49 0.37 1.89
C ASN A 188 3.86 -1.03 2.02
N ALA A 189 4.29 -2.03 1.22
CA ALA A 189 3.73 -3.37 1.31
C ALA A 189 3.78 -3.89 2.75
N CYS A 190 2.64 -4.37 3.23
CA CYS A 190 2.49 -4.88 4.58
C CYS A 190 1.53 -6.08 4.59
N GLN A 191 1.88 -7.12 5.32
CA GLN A 191 0.95 -8.18 5.69
C GLN A 191 0.49 -7.93 7.13
N THR A 192 -0.65 -7.26 7.27
CA THR A 192 -1.31 -7.02 8.56
C THR A 192 -2.17 -8.22 8.94
N VAL A 193 -2.90 -8.75 7.96
CA VAL A 193 -3.72 -9.96 8.08
C VAL A 193 -3.26 -10.95 7.01
N ARG A 194 -2.96 -12.18 7.45
CA ARG A 194 -2.70 -13.28 6.54
C ARG A 194 -4.01 -13.73 5.90
N ARG A 195 -4.07 -13.61 4.58
CA ARG A 195 -5.20 -14.08 3.77
C ARG A 195 -4.82 -15.41 3.12
N PRO A 196 -5.65 -16.46 3.25
CA PRO A 196 -5.42 -17.74 2.59
C PRO A 196 -5.58 -17.64 1.07
N PRO A 197 -5.14 -18.67 0.30
CA PRO A 197 -5.28 -18.70 -1.15
C PRO A 197 -6.70 -18.39 -1.66
N ASP A 198 -7.72 -18.97 -1.05
CA ASP A 198 -9.13 -18.80 -1.44
C ASP A 198 -9.60 -17.33 -1.44
N PHE A 199 -9.01 -16.49 -0.60
CA PHE A 199 -9.30 -15.06 -0.58
C PHE A 199 -8.98 -14.38 -1.92
N TYR A 200 -7.96 -14.85 -2.63
CA TYR A 200 -7.49 -14.27 -3.90
C TYR A 200 -7.97 -15.04 -5.13
N ALA A 201 -8.73 -16.13 -4.96
CA ALA A 201 -9.14 -17.02 -6.05
C ALA A 201 -9.85 -16.27 -7.19
N HIS A 202 -10.64 -15.24 -6.86
CA HIS A 202 -11.38 -14.45 -7.83
C HIS A 202 -10.49 -13.68 -8.84
N MET A 203 -9.23 -13.40 -8.50
CA MET A 203 -8.30 -12.68 -9.37
C MET A 203 -7.43 -13.61 -10.23
N MET A 204 -7.36 -14.90 -9.87
CA MET A 204 -6.38 -15.81 -10.45
C MET A 204 -6.61 -16.13 -11.93
N ALA A 205 -7.84 -16.04 -12.41
CA ALA A 205 -8.14 -16.21 -13.83
C ALA A 205 -7.43 -15.13 -14.68
N ASP A 206 -7.54 -13.87 -14.28
CA ASP A 206 -6.91 -12.75 -14.96
C ASP A 206 -5.39 -12.76 -14.78
N GLU A 207 -4.90 -13.06 -13.56
CA GLU A 207 -3.46 -13.17 -13.29
C GLU A 207 -2.77 -14.31 -14.08
N ALA A 208 -3.50 -15.35 -14.46
CA ALA A 208 -3.01 -16.47 -15.29
C ALA A 208 -3.23 -16.25 -16.80
N ALA A 209 -4.05 -15.28 -17.19
CA ALA A 209 -4.34 -15.04 -18.61
C ALA A 209 -3.08 -14.60 -19.39
N ALA A 210 -3.07 -14.81 -20.69
CA ALA A 210 -2.00 -14.34 -21.54
C ALA A 210 -1.99 -12.80 -21.61
N LEU A 211 -0.82 -12.21 -21.81
CA LEU A 211 -0.68 -10.73 -21.81
C LEU A 211 -1.49 -10.06 -22.93
N ASP A 212 -1.57 -10.71 -24.07
CA ASP A 212 -2.31 -10.24 -25.25
C ASP A 212 -3.84 -10.25 -25.09
N ALA A 213 -4.34 -10.91 -24.03
CA ALA A 213 -5.76 -10.85 -23.67
C ALA A 213 -6.18 -9.50 -23.05
N PHE A 214 -5.21 -8.66 -22.66
CA PHE A 214 -5.47 -7.37 -22.02
C PHE A 214 -5.40 -6.20 -23.01
N PRO A 215 -6.04 -5.04 -22.72
CA PRO A 215 -5.87 -3.82 -23.47
C PRO A 215 -4.39 -3.40 -23.61
N GLU A 216 -4.04 -2.74 -24.69
CA GLU A 216 -2.65 -2.33 -24.98
C GLU A 216 -2.03 -1.48 -23.87
N ASP A 217 -2.82 -0.63 -23.22
CA ASP A 217 -2.37 0.20 -22.10
C ASP A 217 -1.96 -0.64 -20.88
N VAL A 218 -2.72 -1.70 -20.58
CA VAL A 218 -2.36 -2.66 -19.53
C VAL A 218 -1.09 -3.44 -19.89
N GLN A 219 -0.98 -3.87 -21.15
CA GLN A 219 0.21 -4.59 -21.63
C GLN A 219 1.49 -3.75 -21.49
N LYS A 220 1.44 -2.44 -21.82
CA LYS A 220 2.58 -1.51 -21.68
C LYS A 220 3.08 -1.40 -20.25
N LEU A 221 2.18 -1.38 -19.27
CA LEU A 221 2.54 -1.29 -17.85
C LEU A 221 3.30 -2.52 -17.34
N LEU A 222 3.07 -3.68 -17.95
CA LEU A 222 3.62 -4.98 -17.55
C LEU A 222 4.83 -5.43 -18.37
N GLY A 223 5.16 -4.73 -19.47
CA GLY A 223 6.13 -5.19 -20.46
C GLY A 223 7.50 -5.53 -19.87
N ALA A 224 8.01 -4.72 -18.95
CA ALA A 224 9.29 -4.98 -18.28
C ALA A 224 9.24 -6.23 -17.39
N TYR A 225 8.16 -6.43 -16.67
CA TYR A 225 7.96 -7.61 -15.81
C TYR A 225 7.84 -8.89 -16.65
N GLU A 226 7.02 -8.88 -17.69
CA GLU A 226 6.81 -10.05 -18.56
C GLU A 226 8.11 -10.46 -19.26
N GLY A 227 8.95 -9.51 -19.67
CA GLY A 227 10.27 -9.80 -20.24
C GLY A 227 11.26 -10.47 -19.29
N LEU A 228 11.07 -10.29 -17.96
CA LEU A 228 11.90 -10.90 -16.92
C LEU A 228 11.36 -12.26 -16.44
N ARG A 229 10.12 -12.58 -16.76
CA ARG A 229 9.46 -13.83 -16.43
C ARG A 229 10.01 -14.98 -17.29
N GLY A 230 11.25 -15.38 -17.10
CA GLY A 230 11.88 -16.44 -17.88
C GLY A 230 12.03 -17.78 -17.16
N ILE A 231 11.69 -17.87 -15.88
CA ILE A 231 11.91 -19.09 -15.09
C ILE A 231 10.59 -19.52 -14.46
N GLU A 232 10.03 -20.60 -14.99
CA GLU A 232 9.01 -21.37 -14.29
C GLU A 232 9.67 -22.04 -13.07
N LEU A 233 9.54 -21.43 -11.90
CA LEU A 233 9.96 -22.03 -10.64
C LEU A 233 9.08 -23.21 -10.21
N LEU A 234 7.94 -23.41 -10.88
CA LEU A 234 7.03 -24.51 -10.67
C LEU A 234 6.73 -25.14 -12.03
N PRO A 235 7.25 -26.34 -12.33
CA PRO A 235 6.81 -27.09 -13.51
C PRO A 235 5.31 -27.36 -13.41
N SER A 236 4.59 -27.04 -14.47
CA SER A 236 3.17 -27.39 -14.57
C SER A 236 2.97 -28.87 -14.29
N GLY A 237 2.56 -29.22 -13.11
CA GLY A 237 1.93 -30.50 -12.79
C GLY A 237 2.80 -31.65 -12.33
N LYS A 238 4.12 -31.58 -12.14
CA LYS A 238 4.89 -32.67 -11.52
C LYS A 238 6.23 -32.23 -10.93
N ALA A 239 6.41 -32.56 -9.69
CA ALA A 239 7.63 -32.86 -8.96
C ALA A 239 8.00 -31.91 -7.81
N PRO A 240 8.59 -32.49 -6.77
CA PRO A 240 8.88 -31.77 -5.54
C PRO A 240 10.06 -30.82 -5.70
N VAL A 241 10.05 -29.79 -4.91
CA VAL A 241 10.99 -28.66 -4.78
C VAL A 241 12.46 -29.06 -4.48
N ALA A 242 12.87 -30.27 -4.79
CA ALA A 242 14.17 -30.85 -4.40
C ALA A 242 15.34 -30.47 -5.32
N SER A 243 15.18 -29.64 -6.34
CA SER A 243 16.28 -29.27 -7.24
C SER A 243 16.51 -27.78 -7.40
N LEU A 244 16.44 -27.03 -6.32
CA LEU A 244 17.06 -25.71 -6.29
C LEU A 244 18.58 -25.91 -6.11
N GLY A 245 19.27 -26.15 -7.21
CA GLY A 245 20.71 -25.96 -7.28
C GLY A 245 21.05 -24.52 -6.90
N PRO A 246 22.30 -24.22 -6.55
CA PRO A 246 22.70 -22.85 -6.22
C PRO A 246 22.32 -21.92 -7.37
N VAL A 247 21.44 -20.96 -7.10
CA VAL A 247 21.07 -19.92 -8.06
C VAL A 247 22.35 -19.13 -8.32
N GLY A 248 22.95 -19.35 -9.49
CA GLY A 248 24.10 -18.57 -9.93
C GLY A 248 23.71 -17.10 -10.11
N PRO A 249 24.67 -16.17 -10.06
CA PRO A 249 24.42 -14.73 -10.19
C PRO A 249 23.78 -14.31 -11.54
N ASP A 250 23.64 -15.23 -12.47
CA ASP A 250 23.19 -14.98 -13.84
C ASP A 250 21.80 -15.55 -14.17
N VAL A 251 20.97 -15.86 -13.19
CA VAL A 251 19.61 -16.32 -13.46
C VAL A 251 18.66 -15.13 -13.48
N PRO A 252 18.41 -14.52 -14.65
CA PRO A 252 17.41 -13.46 -14.78
C PRO A 252 16.03 -14.09 -14.71
N GLY A 253 15.21 -13.62 -13.80
CA GLY A 253 13.81 -14.02 -13.80
C GLY A 253 13.13 -13.78 -12.47
N LEU A 254 11.98 -13.13 -12.56
CA LEU A 254 11.05 -12.99 -11.45
C LEU A 254 10.05 -14.15 -11.51
N THR A 255 9.65 -14.63 -10.33
CA THR A 255 8.63 -15.65 -10.21
C THR A 255 7.26 -15.13 -10.65
N HIS A 256 6.33 -16.05 -10.94
CA HIS A 256 4.92 -15.75 -11.02
C HIS A 256 4.38 -15.42 -9.61
N ALA A 257 4.44 -14.17 -9.21
CA ALA A 257 4.14 -13.74 -7.86
C ALA A 257 2.71 -14.10 -7.41
N ALA A 258 1.72 -13.95 -8.31
CA ALA A 258 0.35 -14.33 -8.03
C ALA A 258 0.20 -15.84 -7.77
N GLN A 259 0.77 -16.68 -8.62
CA GLN A 259 0.72 -18.14 -8.45
C GLN A 259 1.46 -18.60 -7.20
N LEU A 260 2.63 -18.02 -6.91
CA LEU A 260 3.39 -18.31 -5.70
C LEU A 260 2.57 -18.00 -4.44
N SER A 261 1.75 -16.95 -4.47
CA SER A 261 0.89 -16.58 -3.36
C SER A 261 -0.27 -17.55 -3.10
N GLN A 262 -0.57 -18.44 -4.04
CA GLN A 262 -1.64 -19.43 -3.95
C GLN A 262 -1.18 -20.77 -3.39
N LEU A 263 0.08 -20.93 -3.01
CA LEU A 263 0.56 -22.16 -2.38
C LEU A 263 -0.03 -22.30 -0.97
N PRO A 264 -0.78 -23.36 -0.67
CA PRO A 264 -1.27 -23.60 0.69
C PRO A 264 -0.09 -23.98 1.59
N LEU A 265 0.15 -23.22 2.63
CA LEU A 265 1.25 -23.44 3.57
C LEU A 265 0.79 -24.00 4.93
N LEU A 266 -0.51 -23.94 5.20
CA LEU A 266 -1.14 -24.47 6.41
C LEU A 266 -2.08 -25.61 6.02
N ALA A 267 -2.20 -26.62 6.87
CA ALA A 267 -3.06 -27.79 6.61
C ALA A 267 -4.52 -27.40 6.38
N GLU A 268 -4.99 -26.40 7.11
CA GLU A 268 -6.35 -25.86 7.00
C GLU A 268 -6.65 -25.11 5.69
N GLU A 269 -5.62 -24.78 4.92
CA GLU A 269 -5.73 -24.15 3.60
C GLU A 269 -5.84 -25.14 2.45
N GLN A 270 -5.68 -26.41 2.74
CA GLN A 270 -5.87 -27.48 1.74
C GLN A 270 -7.35 -27.79 1.46
N GLU A 271 -8.22 -27.38 2.38
CA GLU A 271 -9.67 -27.49 2.21
C GLU A 271 -10.24 -26.17 1.74
N ALA A 272 -10.89 -26.17 0.58
CA ALA A 272 -11.54 -24.96 0.04
C ALA A 272 -12.63 -24.47 0.99
N LYS A 273 -12.50 -23.23 1.45
CA LYS A 273 -13.46 -22.56 2.35
C LYS A 273 -14.16 -21.38 1.66
N GLN A 274 -14.63 -21.59 0.43
CA GLN A 274 -15.29 -20.55 -0.38
C GLN A 274 -16.45 -19.85 0.33
N ALA A 275 -17.15 -20.54 1.24
CA ALA A 275 -18.21 -19.92 2.03
C ALA A 275 -17.73 -18.75 2.91
N LEU A 276 -16.46 -18.76 3.31
CA LEU A 276 -15.85 -17.68 4.09
C LEU A 276 -15.36 -16.51 3.21
N PHE A 277 -15.28 -16.72 1.90
CA PHE A 277 -14.84 -15.75 0.91
C PHE A 277 -15.84 -15.73 -0.27
N PRO A 278 -17.07 -15.24 -0.05
CA PRO A 278 -18.15 -15.34 -1.03
C PRO A 278 -17.85 -14.52 -2.28
N VAL A 279 -17.84 -15.20 -3.43
CA VAL A 279 -17.51 -14.60 -4.72
C VAL A 279 -18.44 -13.42 -5.03
N GLY A 280 -17.85 -12.30 -5.48
CA GLY A 280 -18.60 -11.09 -5.86
C GLY A 280 -18.98 -10.18 -4.70
N ARG A 281 -18.71 -10.56 -3.43
CA ARG A 281 -18.83 -9.66 -2.30
C ARG A 281 -17.48 -9.03 -2.00
N LEU A 282 -17.33 -7.77 -2.37
CA LEU A 282 -16.09 -7.02 -2.25
C LEU A 282 -16.27 -5.85 -1.28
N ASP A 283 -15.18 -5.49 -0.60
CA ASP A 283 -15.12 -4.28 0.22
C ASP A 283 -15.02 -3.01 -0.65
N GLN A 284 -14.91 -1.85 0.00
CA GLN A 284 -14.76 -0.55 -0.67
C GLN A 284 -13.50 -0.43 -1.53
N ASP A 285 -12.48 -1.27 -1.28
CA ASP A 285 -11.21 -1.32 -2.01
C ASP A 285 -11.24 -2.39 -3.12
N LEU A 286 -12.43 -2.94 -3.41
CA LEU A 286 -12.65 -4.06 -4.33
C LEU A 286 -11.81 -5.28 -3.98
N GLN A 287 -11.63 -5.54 -2.69
CA GLN A 287 -11.04 -6.77 -2.19
C GLN A 287 -12.14 -7.70 -1.68
N GLN A 288 -11.89 -9.00 -1.76
CA GLN A 288 -12.76 -10.03 -1.22
C GLN A 288 -13.02 -9.78 0.28
N ILE A 289 -14.26 -9.83 0.72
CA ILE A 289 -14.58 -9.80 2.15
C ILE A 289 -14.14 -11.10 2.85
N ASP A 290 -13.85 -11.00 4.14
CA ASP A 290 -13.37 -12.09 4.98
C ASP A 290 -14.37 -12.35 6.10
N LEU A 291 -15.11 -13.45 6.01
CA LEU A 291 -16.14 -13.86 6.99
C LEU A 291 -15.59 -14.82 8.06
N ARG A 292 -14.28 -14.94 8.22
CA ARG A 292 -13.69 -15.75 9.29
C ARG A 292 -14.03 -15.13 10.65
N GLU A 293 -14.29 -15.93 11.66
CA GLU A 293 -14.52 -15.45 13.03
C GLU A 293 -13.26 -14.83 13.67
N THR A 294 -12.09 -15.30 13.27
CA THR A 294 -10.79 -14.84 13.78
C THR A 294 -9.79 -14.69 12.62
N ASN A 295 -9.03 -13.62 12.64
CA ASN A 295 -7.92 -13.39 11.72
C ASN A 295 -6.68 -12.92 12.50
N SER A 296 -5.58 -12.66 11.78
CA SER A 296 -4.29 -12.22 12.34
C SER A 296 -4.42 -11.03 13.29
N TRP A 297 -5.38 -10.13 13.06
CA TRP A 297 -5.58 -8.91 13.84
C TRP A 297 -6.07 -9.19 15.26
N ARG A 298 -6.74 -10.33 15.46
CA ARG A 298 -7.29 -10.75 16.76
C ARG A 298 -6.44 -11.79 17.50
N MET A 299 -5.42 -12.36 16.86
CA MET A 299 -4.59 -13.43 17.45
C MET A 299 -3.76 -12.97 18.64
N LEU A 300 -3.71 -13.80 19.66
CA LEU A 300 -2.76 -13.71 20.78
C LEU A 300 -1.45 -14.43 20.42
N LEU A 301 -0.41 -14.27 21.24
CA LEU A 301 0.91 -14.84 20.98
C LEU A 301 0.88 -16.35 20.73
N ALA A 302 0.10 -17.09 21.50
CA ALA A 302 0.00 -18.54 21.40
C ALA A 302 -0.77 -19.03 20.16
N ASP A 303 -1.57 -18.15 19.56
CA ASP A 303 -2.45 -18.49 18.43
C ASP A 303 -1.76 -18.29 17.08
N VAL A 304 -0.63 -17.59 17.05
CA VAL A 304 0.05 -17.23 15.79
C VAL A 304 0.81 -18.44 15.23
N PRO A 305 0.44 -18.93 14.03
CA PRO A 305 1.20 -20.00 13.37
C PRO A 305 2.62 -19.52 13.02
N THR A 306 3.60 -20.41 13.14
CA THR A 306 5.00 -20.10 12.79
C THR A 306 5.14 -19.61 11.35
N VAL A 307 4.40 -20.20 10.41
CA VAL A 307 4.37 -19.76 9.01
C VAL A 307 3.96 -18.31 8.89
N GLU A 308 2.90 -17.89 9.56
CA GLU A 308 2.43 -16.51 9.54
C GLU A 308 3.43 -15.54 10.18
N LEU A 309 4.04 -15.93 11.31
CA LEU A 309 5.12 -15.15 11.91
C LEU A 309 6.24 -14.89 10.90
N LEU A 310 6.71 -15.93 10.21
CA LEU A 310 7.79 -15.82 9.23
C LEU A 310 7.38 -14.95 8.02
N GLU A 311 6.18 -15.15 7.48
CA GLU A 311 5.67 -14.34 6.36
C GLU A 311 5.62 -12.86 6.73
N VAL A 312 5.09 -12.54 7.92
CA VAL A 312 5.00 -11.16 8.40
C VAL A 312 6.38 -10.52 8.55
N GLN A 313 7.38 -11.27 9.08
CA GLN A 313 8.75 -10.77 9.18
C GLN A 313 9.37 -10.56 7.79
N LEU A 314 9.17 -11.49 6.85
CA LEU A 314 9.68 -11.37 5.48
C LEU A 314 9.11 -10.14 4.77
N VAL A 315 7.80 -9.95 4.80
CA VAL A 315 7.13 -8.85 4.08
C VAL A 315 7.39 -7.50 4.75
N ASN A 316 7.24 -7.42 6.09
CA ASN A 316 7.16 -6.13 6.77
C ASN A 316 8.51 -5.61 7.27
N ALA A 317 9.55 -6.46 7.33
CA ALA A 317 10.86 -6.07 7.85
C ALA A 317 12.02 -6.50 6.92
N VAL A 318 12.09 -7.77 6.53
CA VAL A 318 13.23 -8.30 5.76
C VAL A 318 13.26 -7.72 4.34
N ALA A 319 12.15 -7.73 3.62
CA ALA A 319 12.10 -7.20 2.26
C ALA A 319 12.42 -5.69 2.21
N PRO A 320 11.86 -4.82 3.06
CA PRO A 320 12.31 -3.43 3.17
C PRO A 320 13.81 -3.28 3.46
N PHE A 321 14.37 -4.13 4.34
CA PHE A 321 15.80 -4.13 4.60
C PHE A 321 16.62 -4.44 3.34
N VAL A 322 16.26 -5.50 2.62
CA VAL A 322 16.95 -5.91 1.38
C VAL A 322 16.86 -4.81 0.33
N LEU A 323 15.66 -4.30 0.06
CA LEU A 323 15.44 -3.22 -0.92
C LEU A 323 16.28 -1.99 -0.59
N ASN A 324 16.21 -1.51 0.66
CA ASN A 324 16.97 -0.33 1.08
C ASN A 324 18.48 -0.55 0.96
N ALA A 325 18.98 -1.72 1.39
CA ALA A 325 20.40 -2.03 1.36
C ALA A 325 20.94 -2.21 -0.07
N ARG A 326 20.25 -2.99 -0.91
CA ARG A 326 20.73 -3.29 -2.28
C ARG A 326 20.60 -2.09 -3.21
N LEU A 327 19.54 -1.30 -3.09
CA LEU A 327 19.28 -0.18 -3.99
C LEU A 327 19.98 1.12 -3.56
N LYS A 328 20.69 1.17 -2.42
CA LYS A 328 21.51 2.32 -2.02
C LYS A 328 22.46 2.75 -3.13
N THR A 329 23.16 1.81 -3.76
CA THR A 329 24.11 2.09 -4.84
C THR A 329 23.44 2.71 -6.07
N LEU A 330 22.20 2.32 -6.39
CA LEU A 330 21.40 2.94 -7.46
C LEU A 330 21.02 4.38 -7.10
N MET A 331 20.62 4.61 -5.86
CA MET A 331 20.31 5.96 -5.37
C MET A 331 21.53 6.87 -5.43
N LEU A 332 22.74 6.34 -5.29
CA LEU A 332 23.99 7.11 -5.33
C LEU A 332 24.50 7.42 -6.74
N ARG A 333 23.88 6.89 -7.81
CA ARG A 333 24.31 7.19 -9.19
C ARG A 333 24.10 8.64 -9.62
N THR A 334 23.27 9.39 -8.91
CA THR A 334 23.03 10.81 -9.15
C THR A 334 23.57 11.65 -8.00
N GLU A 335 24.10 12.83 -8.30
CA GLU A 335 24.68 13.75 -7.30
C GLU A 335 23.63 14.45 -6.43
N ASN A 336 22.36 14.36 -6.82
CA ASN A 336 21.26 14.96 -6.06
C ASN A 336 21.22 14.43 -4.62
N ARG A 337 21.12 15.33 -3.67
CA ARG A 337 21.07 15.04 -2.23
C ARG A 337 19.66 15.06 -1.63
N ASP A 338 18.65 15.20 -2.45
CA ASP A 338 17.24 15.21 -2.09
C ASP A 338 16.60 13.86 -2.49
N LYS A 339 16.97 12.81 -1.76
CA LYS A 339 16.50 11.43 -1.97
C LYS A 339 15.83 10.94 -0.70
N HIS A 340 14.81 10.11 -0.86
CA HIS A 340 13.95 9.74 0.26
C HIS A 340 13.70 8.24 0.33
N ILE A 341 13.79 7.69 1.54
CA ILE A 341 13.29 6.36 1.88
C ILE A 341 12.19 6.53 2.92
N VAL A 342 11.00 6.04 2.61
CA VAL A 342 9.84 6.06 3.49
C VAL A 342 9.47 4.62 3.86
N ASN A 343 9.69 4.25 5.10
CA ASN A 343 9.28 2.95 5.64
C ASN A 343 7.90 3.11 6.29
N VAL A 344 6.86 2.54 5.68
CA VAL A 344 5.50 2.62 6.23
C VAL A 344 5.38 1.67 7.41
N SER A 345 5.45 2.24 8.58
CA SER A 345 5.42 1.56 9.87
C SER A 345 4.06 1.73 10.57
N ALA A 346 4.06 1.61 11.87
CA ALA A 346 2.90 1.85 12.72
C ALA A 346 3.35 2.20 14.13
N VAL A 347 2.52 2.95 14.84
CA VAL A 347 2.73 3.30 16.26
C VAL A 347 2.82 2.07 17.16
N GLU A 348 2.24 0.96 16.74
CA GLU A 348 2.33 -0.35 17.41
C GLU A 348 3.77 -0.87 17.55
N GLY A 349 4.67 -0.47 16.65
CA GLY A 349 6.10 -0.77 16.73
C GLY A 349 6.88 0.06 17.77
N GLN A 350 6.26 0.99 18.48
CA GLN A 350 6.92 1.82 19.49
C GLN A 350 6.84 1.16 20.88
N PHE A 351 7.97 1.11 21.60
CA PHE A 351 8.05 0.53 22.94
C PHE A 351 7.34 1.38 24.00
N TYR A 352 7.40 2.71 23.87
CA TYR A 352 6.91 3.66 24.89
C TYR A 352 5.46 4.08 24.73
N ARG A 353 4.68 3.32 23.96
CA ARG A 353 3.26 3.60 23.85
C ARG A 353 2.54 3.25 25.16
N ASN A 354 1.75 4.18 25.71
CA ASN A 354 1.06 4.01 26.99
C ASN A 354 -0.02 2.91 26.97
N SER A 355 -0.62 2.66 25.81
CA SER A 355 -1.59 1.58 25.66
C SER A 355 -1.21 0.70 24.48
N LYS A 356 -0.96 -0.58 24.74
CA LYS A 356 -0.80 -1.63 23.73
C LYS A 356 -1.84 -2.72 23.98
N THR A 357 -2.45 -3.18 22.88
CA THR A 357 -3.29 -4.38 22.96
C THR A 357 -2.39 -5.61 23.12
N THR A 358 -2.97 -6.72 23.56
CA THR A 358 -2.28 -8.02 23.64
C THR A 358 -2.29 -8.76 22.30
N ARG A 359 -2.93 -8.18 21.28
CA ARG A 359 -3.20 -8.80 19.99
C ARG A 359 -2.10 -8.54 18.96
N HIS A 360 -2.09 -9.34 17.90
CA HIS A 360 -1.18 -9.28 16.73
C HIS A 360 0.30 -9.02 17.05
N PRO A 361 0.91 -9.76 18.01
CA PRO A 361 2.27 -9.50 18.48
C PRO A 361 3.32 -9.65 17.37
N HIS A 362 3.15 -10.55 16.43
CA HIS A 362 4.04 -10.78 15.28
C HIS A 362 4.11 -9.57 14.35
N THR A 363 3.00 -8.89 14.10
CA THR A 363 2.96 -7.64 13.33
C THR A 363 3.64 -6.50 14.08
N ASN A 364 3.38 -6.36 15.39
CA ASN A 364 4.04 -5.38 16.24
C ASN A 364 5.56 -5.56 16.26
N MET A 365 6.04 -6.80 16.33
CA MET A 365 7.47 -7.14 16.25
C MET A 365 8.09 -6.69 14.92
N ALA A 366 7.43 -6.95 13.80
CA ALA A 366 7.94 -6.55 12.49
C ALA A 366 7.98 -5.02 12.34
N LYS A 367 6.97 -4.30 12.85
CA LYS A 367 6.98 -2.84 12.84
C LYS A 367 8.04 -2.24 13.77
N ALA A 368 8.32 -2.89 14.91
CA ALA A 368 9.43 -2.52 15.78
C ALA A 368 10.79 -2.72 15.08
N ALA A 369 10.97 -3.83 14.35
CA ALA A 369 12.16 -4.09 13.55
C ALA A 369 12.35 -3.03 12.46
N LEU A 370 11.28 -2.65 11.74
CA LEU A 370 11.31 -1.62 10.71
C LEU A 370 11.67 -0.24 11.29
N ASN A 371 11.10 0.12 12.46
CA ASN A 371 11.44 1.35 13.17
C ASN A 371 12.90 1.36 13.61
N MET A 372 13.42 0.22 14.12
CA MET A 372 14.80 0.11 14.56
C MET A 372 15.78 0.19 13.38
N MET A 373 15.47 -0.45 12.25
CA MET A 373 16.25 -0.31 11.01
C MET A 373 16.35 1.16 10.60
N THR A 374 15.21 1.87 10.56
CA THR A 374 15.17 3.30 10.22
C THR A 374 16.05 4.11 11.16
N ARG A 375 15.88 3.94 12.48
CA ARG A 375 16.62 4.68 13.49
C ARG A 375 18.13 4.42 13.42
N THR A 376 18.52 3.18 13.16
CA THR A 376 19.94 2.79 13.09
C THR A 376 20.61 3.31 11.83
N SER A 377 19.90 3.27 10.68
CA SER A 377 20.50 3.52 9.37
C SER A 377 20.37 4.96 8.87
N ALA A 378 19.43 5.74 9.42
CA ALA A 378 19.12 7.07 8.91
C ALA A 378 20.33 8.02 8.89
N THR A 379 21.20 7.97 9.90
CA THR A 379 22.39 8.84 9.98
C THR A 379 23.42 8.51 8.90
N ASP A 380 23.67 7.20 8.64
CA ASP A 380 24.56 6.76 7.55
C ASP A 380 24.02 7.20 6.18
N TYR A 381 22.73 6.97 5.92
CA TYR A 381 22.09 7.36 4.66
C TYR A 381 22.05 8.88 4.45
N TYR A 382 21.86 9.64 5.52
CA TYR A 382 21.86 11.11 5.47
C TYR A 382 23.20 11.70 5.01
N GLN A 383 24.32 11.09 5.37
CA GLN A 383 25.66 11.50 4.88
C GLN A 383 25.73 11.45 3.35
N ASP A 384 25.03 10.51 2.75
CA ASP A 384 24.94 10.31 1.30
C ASP A 384 23.77 11.10 0.64
N GLY A 385 23.09 11.96 1.39
CA GLY A 385 21.97 12.76 0.91
C GLY A 385 20.68 11.96 0.72
N ILE A 386 20.51 10.86 1.47
CA ILE A 386 19.29 10.03 1.47
C ILE A 386 18.60 10.19 2.83
N HIS A 387 17.40 10.74 2.81
CA HIS A 387 16.57 10.96 4.00
C HIS A 387 15.70 9.75 4.28
N MET A 388 16.06 8.96 5.28
CA MET A 388 15.30 7.76 5.67
C MET A 388 14.36 8.07 6.84
N ASN A 389 13.06 7.81 6.66
CA ASN A 389 12.02 8.05 7.64
C ASN A 389 11.10 6.84 7.80
N ALA A 390 10.56 6.65 9.00
CA ALA A 390 9.43 5.76 9.26
C ALA A 390 8.18 6.60 9.50
N VAL A 391 7.07 6.21 8.88
CA VAL A 391 5.79 6.92 8.99
C VAL A 391 4.72 6.01 9.55
N ASP A 392 3.87 6.56 10.41
CA ASP A 392 2.64 5.94 10.86
C ASP A 392 1.46 6.58 10.10
N THR A 393 0.73 5.78 9.37
CA THR A 393 -0.39 6.24 8.54
C THR A 393 -1.70 6.41 9.32
N GLY A 394 -1.72 6.02 10.57
CA GLY A 394 -2.95 5.85 11.31
C GLY A 394 -3.77 4.62 10.86
N TRP A 395 -4.93 4.47 11.44
CA TRP A 395 -5.86 3.40 11.06
C TRP A 395 -6.65 3.85 9.83
N VAL A 396 -6.36 3.21 8.71
CA VAL A 396 -6.95 3.57 7.41
C VAL A 396 -8.17 2.71 7.10
N THR A 397 -8.13 1.44 7.48
CA THR A 397 -9.23 0.48 7.27
C THR A 397 -9.43 -0.36 8.52
N ASP A 398 -10.64 -0.88 8.68
CA ASP A 398 -10.92 -1.92 9.65
C ASP A 398 -10.36 -3.26 9.13
N GLU A 399 -9.48 -3.89 9.89
CA GLU A 399 -8.91 -5.19 9.58
C GLU A 399 -9.58 -6.32 10.40
N ASP A 400 -10.57 -5.99 11.21
CA ASP A 400 -11.37 -6.98 11.92
C ASP A 400 -12.20 -7.82 10.92
N PRO A 401 -12.48 -9.08 11.24
CA PRO A 401 -13.43 -9.90 10.48
C PRO A 401 -14.83 -9.26 10.49
N GLU A 402 -15.56 -9.40 9.39
CA GLU A 402 -16.96 -8.94 9.29
C GLU A 402 -17.94 -9.81 10.10
#